data_2de80fb70f8b8544928c8d4e834ebbf9
#
_entry.id   2de80fb70f8b8544928c8d4e834ebbf9
#
_cell.length_a   1.000
_cell.length_b   1.000
_cell.length_c   1.000
_cell.angle_alpha   90.00
_cell.angle_beta   90.00
_cell.angle_gamma   90.00
#
_symmetry.space_group_name_H-M   'P 1'
#
loop_
_entity.id
_entity.type
_entity.pdbx_description
1 polymer ?
#
loop_
_entity_poly.entity_id
_entity_poly.type
_entity_poly.pdbx_seq_one_letter_code
_entity_poly.pdbx_strand_id
1 'polypeptide(L)'
;MSEFHRLIEQQIPRLRRYARALTRNRERADDLVQDTLARALIKEQFWQPGTNLRAWLFTVMHNQNVNNVRQAAREFAVGDIDQISATLPATTDPAASRQMFELELALAQLALEQRQVILLVGLEGMSYQDAAGILKIPVGTVRSRLSRGRDILRKLLDMEGRTCVAALPQAA
;
A
#
# COMPACT_ATOMS: atom_id res chain seq x y z
N MET A 1 -6.89 25.40 13.45
CA MET A 1 -6.64 24.20 12.61
C MET A 1 -7.91 23.93 11.84
N SER A 2 -7.85 23.81 10.49
CA SER A 2 -9.04 23.53 9.69
C SER A 2 -9.54 22.10 9.96
N GLU A 3 -10.83 21.86 9.70
CA GLU A 3 -11.41 20.51 9.82
C GLU A 3 -10.63 19.52 8.93
N PHE A 4 -10.23 19.96 7.76
CA PHE A 4 -9.43 19.18 6.82
C PHE A 4 -8.10 18.70 7.43
N HIS A 5 -7.36 19.56 8.13
CA HIS A 5 -6.10 19.18 8.80
C HIS A 5 -6.32 18.07 9.82
N ARG A 6 -7.35 18.22 10.67
CA ARG A 6 -7.69 17.21 11.67
C ARG A 6 -8.05 15.86 11.04
N LEU A 7 -8.80 15.88 9.94
CA LEU A 7 -9.18 14.67 9.22
C LEU A 7 -7.97 14.00 8.56
N ILE A 8 -7.02 14.78 8.01
CA ILE A 8 -5.76 14.24 7.47
C ILE A 8 -4.93 13.57 8.57
N GLU A 9 -4.76 14.20 9.73
CA GLU A 9 -4.00 13.64 10.85
C GLU A 9 -4.49 12.24 11.22
N GLN A 10 -5.80 12.02 11.22
CA GLN A 10 -6.40 10.70 11.50
C GLN A 10 -6.03 9.64 10.44
N GLN A 11 -5.68 10.05 9.23
CA GLN A 11 -5.30 9.12 8.16
C GLN A 11 -3.79 8.81 8.13
N ILE A 12 -2.94 9.59 8.80
CA ILE A 12 -1.48 9.40 8.78
C ILE A 12 -1.05 7.99 9.16
N PRO A 13 -1.56 7.34 10.22
CA PRO A 13 -1.15 5.98 10.56
C PRO A 13 -1.44 4.96 9.45
N ARG A 14 -2.58 5.12 8.76
CA ARG A 14 -2.97 4.26 7.64
C ARG A 14 -2.07 4.47 6.43
N LEU A 15 -1.81 5.73 6.08
CA LEU A 15 -0.89 6.08 4.98
C LEU A 15 0.51 5.52 5.22
N ARG A 16 1.04 5.64 6.45
CA ARG A 16 2.34 5.07 6.82
C ARG A 16 2.37 3.56 6.70
N ARG A 17 1.36 2.88 7.23
CA ARG A 17 1.25 1.41 7.16
C ARG A 17 1.25 0.93 5.71
N TYR A 18 0.40 1.54 4.88
CA TYR A 18 0.32 1.23 3.46
C TYR A 18 1.63 1.51 2.72
N ALA A 19 2.22 2.69 2.92
CA ALA A 19 3.47 3.08 2.28
C ALA A 19 4.61 2.11 2.63
N ARG A 20 4.73 1.68 3.88
CA ARG A 20 5.73 0.69 4.31
C ARG A 20 5.54 -0.66 3.63
N ALA A 21 4.32 -1.17 3.60
CA ALA A 21 4.00 -2.42 2.92
C ALA A 21 4.21 -2.35 1.40
N LEU A 22 3.99 -1.17 0.80
CA LEU A 22 4.14 -0.95 -0.63
C LEU A 22 5.62 -0.83 -1.04
N THR A 23 6.37 0.06 -0.37
CA THR A 23 7.74 0.40 -0.76
C THR A 23 8.77 -0.56 -0.19
N ARG A 24 8.46 -1.22 0.95
CA ARG A 24 9.35 -2.13 1.68
C ARG A 24 10.68 -1.49 2.12
N ASN A 25 10.75 -0.18 2.11
CA ASN A 25 11.86 0.61 2.57
C ASN A 25 11.30 1.73 3.45
N ARG A 26 11.84 1.88 4.65
CA ARG A 26 11.32 2.83 5.65
C ARG A 26 11.47 4.27 5.19
N GLU A 27 12.64 4.62 4.67
CA GLU A 27 12.93 5.99 4.21
C GLU A 27 12.02 6.35 3.04
N ARG A 28 11.93 5.49 2.02
CA ARG A 28 11.02 5.69 0.87
C ARG A 28 9.55 5.77 1.30
N ALA A 29 9.17 4.99 2.30
CA ALA A 29 7.79 5.05 2.83
C ALA A 29 7.53 6.38 3.53
N ASP A 30 8.44 6.82 4.37
CA ASP A 30 8.32 8.09 5.10
C ASP A 30 8.33 9.27 4.12
N ASP A 31 9.19 9.27 3.10
CA ASP A 31 9.23 10.26 2.02
C ASP A 31 7.90 10.27 1.22
N LEU A 32 7.39 9.10 0.84
CA LEU A 32 6.13 8.99 0.13
C LEU A 32 4.95 9.56 0.95
N VAL A 33 4.94 9.32 2.25
CA VAL A 33 3.91 9.88 3.14
C VAL A 33 4.06 11.40 3.24
N GLN A 34 5.26 11.93 3.43
CA GLN A 34 5.52 13.37 3.51
C GLN A 34 5.10 14.07 2.22
N ASP A 35 5.51 13.57 1.07
CA ASP A 35 5.14 14.09 -0.24
C ASP A 35 3.63 14.07 -0.45
N THR A 36 2.97 12.99 -0.03
CA THR A 36 1.51 12.85 -0.12
C THR A 36 0.82 13.92 0.72
N LEU A 37 1.25 14.11 1.97
CA LEU A 37 0.67 15.11 2.88
C LEU A 37 0.92 16.53 2.37
N ALA A 38 2.14 16.85 1.94
CA ALA A 38 2.46 18.15 1.37
C ALA A 38 1.59 18.48 0.16
N ARG A 39 1.41 17.50 -0.77
CA ARG A 39 0.53 17.67 -1.93
C ARG A 39 -0.95 17.76 -1.56
N ALA A 40 -1.38 17.02 -0.55
CA ALA A 40 -2.75 17.09 -0.06
C ALA A 40 -3.07 18.47 0.51
N LEU A 41 -2.16 19.05 1.28
CA LEU A 41 -2.31 20.40 1.84
C LEU A 41 -2.35 21.47 0.73
N ILE A 42 -1.45 21.41 -0.26
CA ILE A 42 -1.47 22.33 -1.41
C ILE A 42 -2.78 22.21 -2.21
N LYS A 43 -3.35 21.01 -2.25
CA LYS A 43 -4.57 20.71 -3.02
C LYS A 43 -5.84 20.70 -2.18
N GLU A 44 -5.83 21.22 -0.96
CA GLU A 44 -6.99 21.27 -0.06
C GLU A 44 -8.25 21.81 -0.75
N GLN A 45 -8.09 22.85 -1.57
CA GLN A 45 -9.17 23.47 -2.32
C GLN A 45 -9.88 22.55 -3.33
N PHE A 46 -9.26 21.45 -3.73
CA PHE A 46 -9.83 20.46 -4.65
C PHE A 46 -10.55 19.31 -3.93
N TRP A 47 -10.42 19.25 -2.60
CA TRP A 47 -11.18 18.30 -1.81
C TRP A 47 -12.54 18.89 -1.44
N GLN A 48 -13.58 18.12 -1.67
CA GLN A 48 -14.95 18.53 -1.30
C GLN A 48 -15.33 17.91 0.05
N PRO A 49 -15.73 18.74 1.05
CA PRO A 49 -16.27 18.25 2.32
C PRO A 49 -17.41 17.25 2.09
N GLY A 50 -17.44 16.18 2.90
CA GLY A 50 -18.42 15.11 2.76
C GLY A 50 -18.07 14.00 1.76
N THR A 51 -17.00 14.16 0.98
CA THR A 51 -16.48 13.08 0.13
C THR A 51 -15.51 12.18 0.89
N ASN A 52 -15.19 11.01 0.31
CA ASN A 52 -14.26 10.05 0.91
C ASN A 52 -12.81 10.58 0.89
N LEU A 53 -12.43 11.36 1.93
CA LEU A 53 -11.08 11.91 2.09
C LEU A 53 -10.01 10.82 2.02
N ARG A 54 -10.29 9.67 2.60
CA ARG A 54 -9.35 8.54 2.61
C ARG A 54 -9.05 8.07 1.19
N ALA A 55 -10.06 7.80 0.37
CA ALA A 55 -9.86 7.40 -1.02
C ALA A 55 -9.12 8.48 -1.82
N TRP A 56 -9.42 9.76 -1.56
CA TRP A 56 -8.73 10.87 -2.18
C TRP A 56 -7.24 10.93 -1.80
N LEU A 57 -6.89 10.76 -0.51
CA LEU A 57 -5.50 10.73 -0.05
C LEU A 57 -4.72 9.55 -0.65
N PHE A 58 -5.33 8.37 -0.73
CA PHE A 58 -4.72 7.21 -1.38
C PHE A 58 -4.53 7.42 -2.89
N THR A 59 -5.42 8.18 -3.54
CA THR A 59 -5.23 8.59 -4.95
C THR A 59 -4.02 9.52 -5.10
N VAL A 60 -3.86 10.49 -4.20
CA VAL A 60 -2.69 11.38 -4.18
C VAL A 60 -1.42 10.57 -3.97
N MET A 61 -1.41 9.64 -3.02
CA MET A 61 -0.28 8.76 -2.74
C MET A 61 0.07 7.84 -3.92
N HIS A 62 -0.93 7.24 -4.56
CA HIS A 62 -0.71 6.40 -5.74
C HIS A 62 -0.05 7.19 -6.87
N ASN A 63 -0.57 8.39 -7.18
CA ASN A 63 0.01 9.24 -8.22
C ASN A 63 1.46 9.63 -7.89
N GLN A 64 1.75 9.92 -6.61
CA GLN A 64 3.11 10.23 -6.16
C GLN A 64 4.03 9.01 -6.30
N ASN A 65 3.59 7.84 -5.87
CA ASN A 65 4.36 6.61 -6.01
C ASN A 65 4.69 6.29 -7.47
N VAL A 66 3.72 6.44 -8.39
CA VAL A 66 3.95 6.25 -9.82
C VAL A 66 5.01 7.22 -10.35
N ASN A 67 4.98 8.48 -9.92
CA ASN A 67 5.99 9.48 -10.32
C ASN A 67 7.38 9.10 -9.78
N ASN A 68 7.47 8.69 -8.50
CA ASN A 68 8.73 8.29 -7.88
C ASN A 68 9.33 7.06 -8.58
N VAL A 69 8.52 6.05 -8.91
CA VAL A 69 8.96 4.86 -9.65
C VAL A 69 9.45 5.23 -11.05
N ARG A 70 8.74 6.12 -11.77
CA ARG A 70 9.16 6.59 -13.09
C ARG A 70 10.45 7.40 -13.03
N GLN A 71 10.62 8.23 -12.01
CA GLN A 71 11.84 9.01 -11.80
C GLN A 71 13.02 8.09 -11.51
N ALA A 72 12.86 7.14 -10.56
CA ALA A 72 13.86 6.13 -10.27
C ALA A 72 14.25 5.34 -11.54
N ALA A 73 13.30 4.89 -12.35
CA ALA A 73 13.58 4.18 -13.58
C ALA A 73 14.40 4.99 -14.61
N ARG A 74 14.26 6.32 -14.61
CA ARG A 74 15.08 7.22 -15.46
C ARG A 74 16.49 7.36 -14.89
N GLU A 75 16.64 7.43 -13.56
CA GLU A 75 17.92 7.54 -12.86
C GLU A 75 18.70 6.23 -12.91
N PHE A 76 18.03 5.07 -12.85
CA PHE A 76 18.64 3.72 -12.98
C PHE A 76 19.19 3.42 -14.38
N ALA A 77 18.77 4.14 -15.40
CA ALA A 77 19.47 4.08 -16.69
C ALA A 77 20.95 4.54 -16.57
N VAL A 78 21.38 5.03 -15.40
CA VAL A 78 22.72 5.56 -15.10
C VAL A 78 23.48 4.78 -14.01
N GLY A 79 22.89 3.78 -13.35
CA GLY A 79 23.61 2.87 -12.40
C GLY A 79 23.00 2.72 -11.01
N ASP A 80 23.15 1.53 -10.52
CA ASP A 80 23.03 0.99 -9.16
C ASP A 80 21.69 0.43 -8.68
N ILE A 81 21.82 -0.86 -8.29
CA ILE A 81 20.77 -1.70 -7.70
C ILE A 81 20.72 -1.43 -6.18
N ASP A 82 19.65 -0.80 -5.75
CA ASP A 82 19.41 -0.49 -4.35
C ASP A 82 18.91 -1.73 -3.56
N GLN A 83 19.59 -2.00 -2.47
CA GLN A 83 19.34 -3.13 -1.58
C GLN A 83 18.00 -2.98 -0.85
N ILE A 84 17.27 -4.09 -0.82
CA ILE A 84 16.01 -4.24 -0.12
C ILE A 84 16.29 -4.35 1.38
N SER A 85 16.03 -3.29 2.12
CA SER A 85 16.07 -3.32 3.59
C SER A 85 14.66 -3.61 4.14
N ALA A 86 14.43 -4.85 4.56
CA ALA A 86 13.24 -5.22 5.31
C ALA A 86 13.41 -4.75 6.76
N THR A 87 12.65 -3.73 7.17
CA THR A 87 12.64 -3.28 8.56
C THR A 87 11.39 -3.82 9.24
N LEU A 88 11.57 -4.80 10.13
CA LEU A 88 10.51 -5.39 10.95
C LEU A 88 9.91 -4.37 11.92
N PRO A 89 8.58 -4.30 12.05
CA PRO A 89 7.96 -3.70 13.21
C PRO A 89 8.24 -4.57 14.43
N ALA A 90 8.75 -3.97 15.50
CA ALA A 90 8.95 -4.67 16.77
C ALA A 90 7.60 -4.99 17.39
N THR A 91 7.18 -6.24 17.35
CA THR A 91 6.11 -6.77 18.18
C THR A 91 6.72 -7.55 19.34
N THR A 92 6.07 -7.51 20.50
CA THR A 92 6.53 -8.19 21.72
C THR A 92 6.31 -9.70 21.67
N ASP A 93 5.55 -10.21 20.70
CA ASP A 93 5.31 -11.63 20.48
C ASP A 93 6.22 -12.16 19.34
N PRO A 94 7.16 -13.09 19.65
CA PRO A 94 8.05 -13.66 18.64
C PRO A 94 7.32 -14.42 17.52
N ALA A 95 6.19 -15.07 17.83
CA ALA A 95 5.42 -15.81 16.83
C ALA A 95 4.70 -14.85 15.87
N ALA A 96 4.07 -13.80 16.40
CA ALA A 96 3.43 -12.77 15.59
C ALA A 96 4.45 -12.00 14.73
N SER A 97 5.64 -11.73 15.27
CA SER A 97 6.75 -11.10 14.53
C SER A 97 7.21 -11.94 13.36
N ARG A 98 7.31 -13.25 13.56
CA ARG A 98 7.72 -14.19 12.52
C ARG A 98 6.68 -14.29 11.41
N GLN A 99 5.39 -14.41 11.75
CA GLN A 99 4.29 -14.45 10.77
C GLN A 99 4.23 -13.16 9.95
N MET A 100 4.43 -12.01 10.59
CA MET A 100 4.46 -10.72 9.90
C MET A 100 5.62 -10.65 8.92
N PHE A 101 6.81 -11.10 9.32
CA PHE A 101 7.98 -11.14 8.46
C PHE A 101 7.78 -12.03 7.22
N GLU A 102 7.18 -13.22 7.42
CA GLU A 102 6.86 -14.13 6.32
C GLU A 102 5.84 -13.54 5.34
N LEU A 103 4.81 -12.86 5.87
CA LEU A 103 3.84 -12.15 5.04
C LEU A 103 4.51 -11.01 4.25
N GLU A 104 5.42 -10.26 4.88
CA GLU A 104 6.18 -9.22 4.19
C GLU A 104 7.06 -9.79 3.07
N LEU A 105 7.73 -10.92 3.30
CA LEU A 105 8.50 -11.61 2.27
C LEU A 105 7.62 -12.11 1.12
N ALA A 106 6.46 -12.68 1.44
CA ALA A 106 5.51 -13.15 0.43
C ALA A 106 4.94 -11.98 -0.40
N LEU A 107 4.56 -10.88 0.25
CA LEU A 107 4.11 -9.66 -0.43
C LEU A 107 5.21 -9.09 -1.34
N ALA A 108 6.45 -9.27 -0.96
CA ALA A 108 7.60 -8.83 -1.74
C ALA A 108 7.72 -9.52 -3.09
N GLN A 109 7.31 -10.78 -3.17
CA GLN A 109 7.38 -11.57 -4.40
C GLN A 109 6.24 -11.27 -5.38
N LEU A 110 5.22 -10.53 -4.92
CA LEU A 110 4.14 -10.11 -5.81
C LEU A 110 4.58 -9.01 -6.77
N ALA A 111 4.06 -9.06 -7.99
CA ALA A 111 4.12 -7.92 -8.89
C ALA A 111 3.50 -6.68 -8.23
N LEU A 112 4.04 -5.48 -8.53
CA LEU A 112 3.62 -4.23 -7.90
C LEU A 112 2.11 -4.02 -8.01
N GLU A 113 1.51 -4.30 -9.16
CA GLU A 113 0.08 -4.13 -9.41
C GLU A 113 -0.79 -5.05 -8.56
N GLN A 114 -0.34 -6.28 -8.32
CA GLN A 114 -1.05 -7.23 -7.44
C GLN A 114 -0.92 -6.81 -5.99
N ARG A 115 0.29 -6.38 -5.58
CA ARG A 115 0.56 -5.89 -4.23
C ARG A 115 -0.29 -4.67 -3.91
N GLN A 116 -0.38 -3.69 -4.80
CA GLN A 116 -1.21 -2.49 -4.61
C GLN A 116 -2.67 -2.84 -4.35
N VAL A 117 -3.25 -3.72 -5.16
CA VAL A 117 -4.65 -4.15 -4.99
C VAL A 117 -4.85 -4.88 -3.66
N ILE A 118 -3.96 -5.79 -3.31
CA ILE A 118 -4.03 -6.54 -2.03
C ILE A 118 -3.94 -5.59 -0.84
N LEU A 119 -3.05 -4.62 -0.88
CA LEU A 119 -2.89 -3.66 0.20
C LEU A 119 -4.10 -2.72 0.32
N LEU A 120 -4.65 -2.22 -0.80
CA LEU A 120 -5.84 -1.36 -0.76
C LEU A 120 -7.07 -2.11 -0.25
N VAL A 121 -7.33 -3.30 -0.76
CA VAL A 121 -8.52 -4.07 -0.41
C VAL A 121 -8.33 -4.84 0.90
N GLY A 122 -7.21 -5.56 1.05
CA GLY A 122 -6.96 -6.44 2.19
C GLY A 122 -6.50 -5.70 3.44
N LEU A 123 -5.51 -4.82 3.33
CA LEU A 123 -4.95 -4.09 4.47
C LEU A 123 -5.78 -2.87 4.85
N GLU A 124 -6.20 -2.09 3.86
CA GLU A 124 -6.93 -0.85 4.08
C GLU A 124 -8.46 -1.02 4.05
N GLY A 125 -8.98 -2.19 3.63
CA GLY A 125 -10.42 -2.45 3.58
C GLY A 125 -11.16 -1.53 2.60
N MET A 126 -10.53 -1.14 1.50
CA MET A 126 -11.16 -0.35 0.45
C MET A 126 -12.14 -1.20 -0.34
N SER A 127 -13.24 -0.60 -0.81
CA SER A 127 -14.11 -1.26 -1.78
C SER A 127 -13.38 -1.48 -3.11
N TYR A 128 -13.85 -2.42 -3.91
CA TYR A 128 -13.28 -2.64 -5.25
C TYR A 128 -13.42 -1.41 -6.15
N GLN A 129 -14.51 -0.65 -5.96
CA GLN A 129 -14.75 0.59 -6.70
C GLN A 129 -13.74 1.68 -6.28
N ASP A 130 -13.51 1.87 -4.98
CA ASP A 130 -12.51 2.83 -4.49
C ASP A 130 -11.11 2.45 -4.98
N ALA A 131 -10.74 1.16 -4.86
CA ALA A 131 -9.45 0.68 -5.34
C ALA A 131 -9.28 0.89 -6.86
N ALA A 132 -10.34 0.65 -7.65
CA ALA A 132 -10.36 0.91 -9.08
C ALA A 132 -10.16 2.40 -9.40
N GLY A 133 -10.83 3.29 -8.68
CA GLY A 133 -10.67 4.74 -8.81
C GLY A 133 -9.28 5.23 -8.43
N ILE A 134 -8.72 4.71 -7.31
CA ILE A 134 -7.37 5.05 -6.84
C ILE A 134 -6.32 4.63 -7.86
N LEU A 135 -6.40 3.38 -8.36
CA LEU A 135 -5.43 2.81 -9.29
C LEU A 135 -5.69 3.17 -10.76
N LYS A 136 -6.83 3.82 -11.05
CA LYS A 136 -7.28 4.18 -12.41
C LYS A 136 -7.36 2.98 -13.35
N ILE A 137 -7.91 1.88 -12.87
CA ILE A 137 -8.12 0.64 -13.60
C ILE A 137 -9.58 0.17 -13.49
N PRO A 138 -10.08 -0.65 -14.43
CA PRO A 138 -11.42 -1.22 -14.32
C PRO A 138 -11.59 -2.10 -13.06
N VAL A 139 -12.79 -2.14 -12.49
CA VAL A 139 -13.13 -2.99 -11.33
C VAL A 139 -12.86 -4.48 -11.62
N GLY A 140 -13.12 -4.93 -12.86
CA GLY A 140 -12.78 -6.29 -13.29
C GLY A 140 -11.28 -6.58 -13.18
N THR A 141 -10.43 -5.61 -13.48
CA THR A 141 -8.97 -5.70 -13.33
C THR A 141 -8.58 -5.75 -11.84
N VAL A 142 -9.24 -5.00 -10.98
CA VAL A 142 -9.04 -5.10 -9.51
C VAL A 142 -9.33 -6.51 -9.05
N ARG A 143 -10.48 -7.08 -9.44
CA ARG A 143 -10.87 -8.45 -9.06
C ARG A 143 -9.86 -9.49 -9.53
N SER A 144 -9.44 -9.43 -10.80
CA SER A 144 -8.50 -10.41 -11.36
C SER A 144 -7.11 -10.30 -10.73
N ARG A 145 -6.59 -9.07 -10.49
CA ARG A 145 -5.32 -8.86 -9.81
C ARG A 145 -5.37 -9.33 -8.35
N LEU A 146 -6.48 -9.07 -7.66
CA LEU A 146 -6.69 -9.52 -6.28
C LEU A 146 -6.72 -11.06 -6.18
N SER A 147 -7.46 -11.73 -7.06
CA SER A 147 -7.53 -13.19 -7.12
C SER A 147 -6.16 -13.80 -7.35
N ARG A 148 -5.46 -13.36 -8.40
CA ARG A 148 -4.11 -13.88 -8.73
C ARG A 148 -3.11 -13.60 -7.61
N GLY A 149 -3.14 -12.42 -7.02
CA GLY A 149 -2.26 -12.06 -5.91
C GLY A 149 -2.52 -12.93 -4.67
N ARG A 150 -3.79 -13.19 -4.33
CA ARG A 150 -4.16 -14.10 -3.23
C ARG A 150 -3.71 -15.53 -3.49
N ASP A 151 -3.84 -16.01 -4.72
CA ASP A 151 -3.40 -17.36 -5.08
C ASP A 151 -1.88 -17.52 -4.96
N ILE A 152 -1.12 -16.50 -5.36
CA ILE A 152 0.34 -16.48 -5.19
C ILE A 152 0.70 -16.44 -3.70
N LEU A 153 0.09 -15.55 -2.91
CA LEU A 153 0.34 -15.48 -1.46
C LEU A 153 0.04 -16.79 -0.76
N ARG A 154 -1.10 -17.42 -1.09
CA ARG A 154 -1.46 -18.73 -0.53
C ARG A 154 -0.39 -19.77 -0.82
N LYS A 155 0.05 -19.88 -2.08
CA LYS A 155 1.12 -20.81 -2.46
C LYS A 155 2.42 -20.55 -1.72
N LEU A 156 2.83 -19.28 -1.59
CA LEU A 156 4.08 -18.94 -0.90
C LEU A 156 4.02 -19.27 0.59
N LEU A 157 2.89 -18.99 1.24
CA LEU A 157 2.70 -19.26 2.67
C LEU A 157 2.43 -20.75 2.97
N ASP A 158 1.76 -21.47 2.06
CA ASP A 158 1.51 -22.91 2.20
C ASP A 158 2.78 -23.74 1.97
N MET A 159 3.68 -23.33 1.08
CA MET A 159 4.97 -23.99 0.86
C MET A 159 5.86 -23.96 2.11
N GLU A 160 5.64 -23.02 3.01
CA GLU A 160 6.34 -22.94 4.31
C GLU A 160 5.60 -23.68 5.44
N GLY A 161 4.54 -24.42 5.12
CA GLY A 161 3.79 -25.24 6.09
C GLY A 161 2.86 -24.44 7.00
N ARG A 162 2.26 -23.35 6.54
CA ARG A 162 1.50 -22.44 7.38
C ARG A 162 0.15 -22.00 6.81
N THR A 163 -0.88 -22.39 7.52
CA THR A 163 -2.30 -22.09 7.32
C THR A 163 -2.68 -20.68 7.80
N CYS A 164 -2.04 -19.62 7.34
CA CYS A 164 -2.30 -18.26 7.86
C CYS A 164 -3.11 -17.32 6.92
N VAL A 165 -3.57 -17.78 5.77
CA VAL A 165 -4.29 -16.93 4.78
C VAL A 165 -5.82 -17.02 4.87
N ALA A 166 -6.36 -17.77 5.82
CA ALA A 166 -7.82 -17.93 5.98
C ALA A 166 -8.57 -16.68 6.46
N ALA A 167 -7.86 -15.60 6.82
CA ALA A 167 -8.43 -14.43 7.48
C ALA A 167 -8.48 -13.13 6.65
N LEU A 168 -8.35 -13.20 5.33
CA LEU A 168 -8.66 -12.02 4.52
C LEU A 168 -10.18 -11.94 4.32
N PRO A 169 -10.88 -10.90 4.82
CA PRO A 169 -12.32 -10.79 4.69
C PRO A 169 -12.73 -10.85 3.21
N GLN A 170 -13.70 -11.70 2.93
CA GLN A 170 -14.39 -11.68 1.65
C GLN A 170 -15.22 -10.39 1.64
N ALA A 171 -14.71 -9.37 0.98
CA ALA A 171 -15.50 -8.18 0.72
C ALA A 171 -16.59 -8.56 -0.28
N ALA A 172 -17.83 -8.46 0.18
CA ALA A 172 -19.04 -8.61 -0.62
C ALA A 172 -19.14 -7.52 -1.69
#